data_56997cbe8e36691abc2f418926a044ad
#
_entry.id   56997cbe8e36691abc2f418926a044ad
#
_cell.length_a   1.000
_cell.length_b   1.000
_cell.length_c   1.000
_cell.angle_alpha   90.00
_cell.angle_beta   90.00
_cell.angle_gamma   90.00
#
_symmetry.space_group_name_H-M   'P 1'
#
loop_
_entity.id
_entity.type
_entity.pdbx_description
1 polymer ?
#
loop_
_entity_poly.entity_id
_entity_poly.type
_entity_poly.pdbx_seq_one_letter_code
_entity_poly.pdbx_strand_id
1 'polypeptide(L)'
;MEATLLKKWESVASRFQELTDQLMDPSVASQPAQLHKLSKERMDLEPVAQFFEAYRDNAKQLEEAAQILADPSAGSELHEMAAEEAAELQRQQGKLEEQVKELLIPKDPRDEKSLLLEIRAGTGDDEAGLFAGELFRSYVRYAEKKGFKVDTVEATETGVGGYKNITALIEGKGAYSHFKYEAGVHRVQRVPVTEAAGRVHTSTVTVAVMPEVDEIDVRIDPGDLRIDTFCSSGAGGQSVNTTKSAVRITHIPTGVVVSCQDERSQLKNRTKAMRTLRARIVEAEREKHDAEIAQHRKAQVGTGERSEKVRTYNFPQNRVTDHRVGITLHKLELVMDGDLDEIVQALKAQQQQVDTANV
;
A
#
# COMPACT_ATOMS: atom_id res chain seq x y z
N MET A 1 -29.38 7.53 -0.28
CA MET A 1 -27.97 7.76 -0.65
C MET A 1 -27.64 9.25 -0.56
N GLU A 2 -26.44 9.64 -0.09
CA GLU A 2 -26.01 11.04 -0.09
C GLU A 2 -25.80 11.52 -1.54
N ALA A 3 -26.25 12.73 -1.85
CA ALA A 3 -26.18 13.31 -3.21
C ALA A 3 -24.75 13.38 -3.77
N THR A 4 -23.76 13.49 -2.90
CA THR A 4 -22.32 13.51 -3.23
C THR A 4 -21.83 12.16 -3.76
N LEU A 5 -22.27 11.07 -3.13
CA LEU A 5 -21.91 9.71 -3.52
C LEU A 5 -22.50 9.34 -4.89
N LEU A 6 -23.74 9.74 -5.12
CA LEU A 6 -24.42 9.49 -6.41
C LEU A 6 -23.72 10.20 -7.57
N LYS A 7 -23.30 11.46 -7.37
CA LYS A 7 -22.53 12.21 -8.39
C LYS A 7 -21.17 11.56 -8.70
N LYS A 8 -20.48 11.03 -7.67
CA LYS A 8 -19.23 10.30 -7.88
C LYS A 8 -19.48 9.03 -8.69
N TRP A 9 -20.52 8.31 -8.36
CA TRP A 9 -20.89 7.08 -9.05
C TRP A 9 -21.24 7.34 -10.52
N GLU A 10 -22.03 8.39 -10.80
CA GLU A 10 -22.31 8.86 -12.17
C GLU A 10 -21.02 9.20 -12.93
N SER A 11 -20.07 9.88 -12.28
CA SER A 11 -18.81 10.25 -12.91
C SER A 11 -17.95 9.01 -13.27
N VAL A 12 -17.97 7.97 -12.42
CA VAL A 12 -17.27 6.71 -12.69
C VAL A 12 -17.93 5.96 -13.85
N ALA A 13 -19.26 5.89 -13.88
CA ALA A 13 -20.00 5.25 -14.98
C ALA A 13 -19.78 5.99 -16.31
N SER A 14 -19.77 7.33 -16.30
CA SER A 14 -19.45 8.14 -17.49
C SER A 14 -18.02 7.88 -17.95
N ARG A 15 -17.05 7.80 -17.02
CA ARG A 15 -15.65 7.51 -17.35
C ARG A 15 -15.49 6.12 -17.95
N PHE A 16 -16.21 5.12 -17.43
CA PHE A 16 -16.22 3.77 -18.00
C PHE A 16 -16.72 3.75 -19.44
N GLN A 17 -17.77 4.51 -19.75
CA GLN A 17 -18.30 4.65 -21.11
C GLN A 17 -17.28 5.34 -22.03
N GLU A 18 -16.68 6.45 -21.59
CA GLU A 18 -15.63 7.13 -22.35
C GLU A 18 -14.44 6.21 -22.68
N LEU A 19 -13.99 5.39 -21.72
CA LEU A 19 -12.91 4.44 -21.93
C LEU A 19 -13.31 3.34 -22.91
N THR A 20 -14.57 2.90 -22.87
CA THR A 20 -15.10 1.91 -23.80
C THR A 20 -15.11 2.48 -25.22
N ASP A 21 -15.55 3.73 -25.40
CA ASP A 21 -15.56 4.41 -26.69
C ASP A 21 -14.13 4.66 -27.20
N GLN A 22 -13.19 5.05 -26.34
CA GLN A 22 -11.78 5.21 -26.71
C GLN A 22 -11.12 3.89 -27.13
N LEU A 23 -11.46 2.78 -26.51
CA LEU A 23 -10.94 1.46 -26.88
C LEU A 23 -11.49 0.94 -28.21
N MET A 24 -12.63 1.46 -28.68
CA MET A 24 -13.19 1.18 -30.02
C MET A 24 -12.52 1.99 -31.12
N ASP A 25 -11.72 3.03 -30.78
CA ASP A 25 -10.99 3.83 -31.75
C ASP A 25 -9.81 3.04 -32.35
N PRO A 26 -9.76 2.83 -33.70
CA PRO A 26 -8.67 2.15 -34.37
C PRO A 26 -7.27 2.77 -34.13
N SER A 27 -7.21 4.06 -33.82
CA SER A 27 -5.96 4.77 -33.53
C SER A 27 -5.32 4.29 -32.23
N VAL A 28 -6.13 3.98 -31.22
CA VAL A 28 -5.68 3.45 -29.91
C VAL A 28 -5.25 1.99 -30.03
N ALA A 29 -5.94 1.19 -30.86
CA ALA A 29 -5.60 -0.20 -31.11
C ALA A 29 -4.18 -0.37 -31.70
N SER A 30 -3.66 0.65 -32.38
CA SER A 30 -2.30 0.65 -32.95
C SER A 30 -1.18 0.93 -31.94
N GLN A 31 -1.53 1.32 -30.68
CA GLN A 31 -0.59 1.70 -29.64
C GLN A 31 -0.67 0.74 -28.42
N PRO A 32 0.15 -0.34 -28.37
CA PRO A 32 0.01 -1.39 -27.35
C PRO A 32 0.10 -0.91 -25.90
N ALA A 33 0.97 0.07 -25.63
CA ALA A 33 1.13 0.62 -24.27
C ALA A 33 -0.10 1.41 -23.80
N GLN A 34 -0.70 2.20 -24.69
CA GLN A 34 -1.90 2.96 -24.40
C GLN A 34 -3.12 2.04 -24.29
N LEU A 35 -3.25 1.08 -25.18
CA LEU A 35 -4.29 0.05 -25.14
C LEU A 35 -4.29 -0.69 -23.80
N HIS A 36 -3.11 -1.15 -23.36
CA HIS A 36 -2.98 -1.85 -22.08
C HIS A 36 -3.40 -0.98 -20.89
N LYS A 37 -2.99 0.30 -20.88
CA LYS A 37 -3.33 1.24 -19.81
C LYS A 37 -4.85 1.49 -19.75
N LEU A 38 -5.48 1.79 -20.88
CA LEU A 38 -6.93 2.06 -20.95
C LEU A 38 -7.76 0.81 -20.65
N SER A 39 -7.32 -0.38 -21.13
CA SER A 39 -8.00 -1.64 -20.82
C SER A 39 -7.95 -1.98 -19.34
N LYS A 40 -6.81 -1.73 -18.67
CA LYS A 40 -6.67 -1.93 -17.24
C LYS A 40 -7.60 -0.97 -16.47
N GLU A 41 -7.58 0.33 -16.79
CA GLU A 41 -8.45 1.35 -16.17
C GLU A 41 -9.94 0.98 -16.35
N ARG A 42 -10.34 0.53 -17.56
CA ARG A 42 -11.71 0.09 -17.82
C ARG A 42 -12.10 -1.12 -16.96
N MET A 43 -11.21 -2.11 -16.85
CA MET A 43 -11.44 -3.34 -16.08
C MET A 43 -11.59 -3.04 -14.58
N ASP A 44 -10.86 -2.05 -14.07
CA ASP A 44 -10.96 -1.62 -12.67
C ASP A 44 -12.29 -0.91 -12.37
N LEU A 45 -12.88 -0.21 -13.36
CA LEU A 45 -14.15 0.52 -13.23
C LEU A 45 -15.38 -0.32 -13.56
N GLU A 46 -15.22 -1.45 -14.27
CA GLU A 46 -16.33 -2.28 -14.77
C GLU A 46 -17.30 -2.73 -13.67
N PRO A 47 -16.87 -3.23 -12.49
CA PRO A 47 -17.77 -3.62 -11.43
C PRO A 47 -18.66 -2.46 -10.93
N VAL A 48 -18.05 -1.28 -10.77
CA VAL A 48 -18.77 -0.08 -10.31
C VAL A 48 -19.81 0.39 -11.34
N ALA A 49 -19.46 0.32 -12.64
CA ALA A 49 -20.37 0.69 -13.73
C ALA A 49 -21.57 -0.26 -13.81
N GLN A 50 -21.35 -1.59 -13.66
CA GLN A 50 -22.43 -2.58 -13.65
C GLN A 50 -23.39 -2.37 -12.49
N PHE A 51 -22.91 -2.10 -11.30
CA PHE A 51 -23.75 -1.77 -10.14
C PHE A 51 -24.53 -0.46 -10.35
N PHE A 52 -23.94 0.53 -11.03
CA PHE A 52 -24.65 1.76 -11.35
C PHE A 52 -25.81 1.55 -12.32
N GLU A 53 -25.63 0.74 -13.35
CA GLU A 53 -26.71 0.37 -14.26
C GLU A 53 -27.84 -0.35 -13.52
N ALA A 54 -27.49 -1.35 -12.70
CA ALA A 54 -28.48 -2.06 -11.87
C ALA A 54 -29.23 -1.13 -10.89
N TYR A 55 -28.52 -0.17 -10.29
CA TYR A 55 -29.14 0.84 -9.42
C TYR A 55 -30.12 1.75 -10.18
N ARG A 56 -29.73 2.21 -11.38
CA ARG A 56 -30.56 3.07 -12.22
C ARG A 56 -31.83 2.34 -12.68
N ASP A 57 -31.68 1.09 -13.08
CA ASP A 57 -32.84 0.26 -13.51
C ASP A 57 -33.78 -0.03 -12.33
N ASN A 58 -33.23 -0.32 -11.16
CA ASN A 58 -34.01 -0.49 -9.92
C ASN A 58 -34.72 0.81 -9.53
N ALA A 59 -34.06 1.97 -9.61
CA ALA A 59 -34.66 3.27 -9.31
C ALA A 59 -35.83 3.59 -10.27
N LYS A 60 -35.69 3.24 -11.56
CA LYS A 60 -36.76 3.40 -12.55
C LYS A 60 -37.96 2.52 -12.25
N GLN A 61 -37.73 1.24 -11.92
CA GLN A 61 -38.81 0.33 -11.52
C GLN A 61 -39.53 0.80 -10.25
N LEU A 62 -38.77 1.36 -9.30
CA LEU A 62 -39.31 1.92 -8.07
C LEU A 62 -40.20 3.16 -8.34
N GLU A 63 -39.84 3.99 -9.31
CA GLU A 63 -40.65 5.10 -9.77
C GLU A 63 -41.93 4.63 -10.47
N GLU A 64 -41.85 3.60 -11.30
CA GLU A 64 -43.01 2.97 -11.95
C GLU A 64 -43.99 2.36 -10.92
N ALA A 65 -43.47 1.63 -9.92
CA ALA A 65 -44.28 1.10 -8.82
C ALA A 65 -44.93 2.22 -7.98
N ALA A 66 -44.20 3.31 -7.72
CA ALA A 66 -44.72 4.50 -7.01
C ALA A 66 -45.83 5.21 -7.79
N GLN A 67 -45.78 5.24 -9.11
CA GLN A 67 -46.84 5.80 -9.97
C GLN A 67 -48.10 4.95 -9.87
N ILE A 68 -48.00 3.63 -9.87
CA ILE A 68 -49.15 2.73 -9.69
C ILE A 68 -49.78 2.90 -8.30
N LEU A 69 -48.98 3.04 -7.28
CA LEU A 69 -49.47 3.29 -5.90
C LEU A 69 -50.13 4.66 -5.74
N ALA A 70 -49.76 5.65 -6.57
CA ALA A 70 -50.35 6.99 -6.55
C ALA A 70 -51.65 7.08 -7.39
N ASP A 71 -51.97 6.08 -8.23
CA ASP A 71 -53.14 6.10 -9.07
C ASP A 71 -54.41 5.56 -8.31
N PRO A 72 -55.39 6.43 -7.97
CA PRO A 72 -56.57 6.00 -7.24
C PRO A 72 -57.49 5.06 -8.05
N SER A 73 -57.29 4.95 -9.36
CA SER A 73 -58.11 4.11 -10.26
C SER A 73 -57.56 2.67 -10.38
N ALA A 74 -56.36 2.43 -9.90
CA ALA A 74 -55.79 1.10 -9.87
C ALA A 74 -56.53 0.20 -8.85
N GLY A 75 -56.82 -1.02 -9.26
CA GLY A 75 -57.53 -2.00 -8.39
C GLY A 75 -56.69 -2.37 -7.16
N SER A 76 -57.38 -2.82 -6.09
CA SER A 76 -56.75 -3.19 -4.81
C SER A 76 -55.63 -4.22 -4.98
N GLU A 77 -55.78 -5.18 -5.86
CA GLU A 77 -54.84 -6.26 -6.15
C GLU A 77 -53.52 -5.71 -6.78
N LEU A 78 -53.65 -4.72 -7.68
CA LEU A 78 -52.52 -4.03 -8.30
C LEU A 78 -51.76 -3.16 -7.30
N HIS A 79 -52.45 -2.51 -6.36
CA HIS A 79 -51.83 -1.75 -5.28
C HIS A 79 -51.05 -2.67 -4.31
N GLU A 80 -51.58 -3.85 -3.96
CA GLU A 80 -50.85 -4.79 -3.10
C GLU A 80 -49.58 -5.32 -3.77
N MET A 81 -49.68 -5.71 -5.06
CA MET A 81 -48.52 -6.15 -5.83
C MET A 81 -47.45 -5.05 -5.96
N ALA A 82 -47.87 -3.82 -6.30
CA ALA A 82 -46.94 -2.69 -6.41
C ALA A 82 -46.28 -2.33 -5.07
N ALA A 83 -47.01 -2.50 -3.96
CA ALA A 83 -46.43 -2.27 -2.62
C ALA A 83 -45.39 -3.34 -2.25
N GLU A 84 -45.65 -4.61 -2.55
CA GLU A 84 -44.67 -5.68 -2.33
C GLU A 84 -43.45 -5.53 -3.20
N GLU A 85 -43.62 -5.19 -4.48
CA GLU A 85 -42.54 -4.95 -5.43
C GLU A 85 -41.69 -3.76 -5.00
N ALA A 86 -42.32 -2.64 -4.62
CA ALA A 86 -41.57 -1.46 -4.11
C ALA A 86 -40.75 -1.77 -2.86
N ALA A 87 -41.30 -2.59 -1.93
CA ALA A 87 -40.57 -2.99 -0.72
C ALA A 87 -39.34 -3.87 -1.05
N GLU A 88 -39.46 -4.76 -2.01
CA GLU A 88 -38.32 -5.59 -2.44
C GLU A 88 -37.27 -4.78 -3.20
N LEU A 89 -37.68 -3.91 -4.11
CA LEU A 89 -36.78 -3.01 -4.83
C LEU A 89 -36.02 -2.05 -3.89
N GLN A 90 -36.66 -1.54 -2.83
CA GLN A 90 -36.00 -0.76 -1.80
C GLN A 90 -34.94 -1.54 -1.05
N ARG A 91 -35.20 -2.81 -0.72
CA ARG A 91 -34.19 -3.69 -0.10
C ARG A 91 -33.00 -3.95 -1.02
N GLN A 92 -33.27 -4.19 -2.31
CA GLN A 92 -32.24 -4.40 -3.33
C GLN A 92 -31.40 -3.13 -3.51
N GLN A 93 -32.04 -1.95 -3.54
CA GLN A 93 -31.35 -0.66 -3.64
C GLN A 93 -30.41 -0.44 -2.46
N GLY A 94 -30.83 -0.74 -1.23
CA GLY A 94 -29.98 -0.65 -0.05
C GLY A 94 -28.74 -1.56 -0.14
N LYS A 95 -28.88 -2.79 -0.64
CA LYS A 95 -27.76 -3.71 -0.86
C LYS A 95 -26.80 -3.20 -1.93
N LEU A 96 -27.31 -2.67 -3.04
CA LEU A 96 -26.50 -2.07 -4.09
C LEU A 96 -25.71 -0.86 -3.57
N GLU A 97 -26.33 -0.02 -2.75
CA GLU A 97 -25.65 1.12 -2.11
C GLU A 97 -24.49 0.71 -1.20
N GLU A 98 -24.66 -0.34 -0.41
CA GLU A 98 -23.59 -0.89 0.43
C GLU A 98 -22.44 -1.45 -0.39
N GLN A 99 -22.75 -2.25 -1.41
CA GLN A 99 -21.75 -2.85 -2.29
C GLN A 99 -20.92 -1.80 -3.05
N VAL A 100 -21.58 -0.74 -3.52
CA VAL A 100 -20.89 0.35 -4.22
C VAL A 100 -20.03 1.19 -3.30
N LYS A 101 -20.48 1.44 -2.07
CA LYS A 101 -19.63 2.11 -1.08
C LYS A 101 -18.30 1.40 -0.88
N GLU A 102 -18.31 0.07 -0.82
CA GLU A 102 -17.09 -0.74 -0.73
C GLU A 102 -16.20 -0.62 -1.97
N LEU A 103 -16.81 -0.58 -3.17
CA LEU A 103 -16.08 -0.53 -4.43
C LEU A 103 -15.54 0.87 -4.78
N LEU A 104 -16.21 1.94 -4.30
CA LEU A 104 -15.78 3.33 -4.53
C LEU A 104 -14.62 3.76 -3.61
N ILE A 105 -14.30 2.98 -2.58
CA ILE A 105 -13.09 3.20 -1.77
C ILE A 105 -11.88 2.92 -2.67
N PRO A 106 -11.01 3.92 -2.91
CA PRO A 106 -9.84 3.70 -3.75
C PRO A 106 -8.97 2.60 -3.14
N LYS A 107 -8.80 1.51 -3.87
CA LYS A 107 -7.88 0.44 -3.46
C LYS A 107 -6.46 1.02 -3.43
N ASP A 108 -5.79 0.90 -2.32
CA ASP A 108 -4.37 1.25 -2.23
C ASP A 108 -3.58 0.34 -3.19
N PRO A 109 -2.88 0.87 -4.21
CA PRO A 109 -2.11 0.06 -5.15
C PRO A 109 -1.03 -0.76 -4.45
N ARG A 110 -0.64 -0.39 -3.23
CA ARG A 110 0.30 -1.15 -2.39
C ARG A 110 -0.32 -2.42 -1.84
N ASP A 111 -1.65 -2.50 -1.73
CA ASP A 111 -2.35 -3.65 -1.14
C ASP A 111 -2.12 -4.96 -1.92
N GLU A 112 -1.84 -4.89 -3.22
CA GLU A 112 -1.53 -6.07 -4.05
C GLU A 112 -0.08 -6.54 -3.97
N LYS A 113 0.82 -5.75 -3.36
CA LYS A 113 2.26 -6.03 -3.31
C LYS A 113 2.63 -7.03 -2.21
N SER A 114 3.80 -7.64 -2.38
CA SER A 114 4.55 -8.29 -1.31
C SER A 114 5.03 -7.26 -0.29
N LEU A 115 5.53 -7.70 0.85
CA LEU A 115 5.96 -6.78 1.90
C LEU A 115 7.26 -7.22 2.58
N LEU A 116 7.96 -6.24 3.11
CA LEU A 116 9.06 -6.43 4.04
C LEU A 116 8.54 -6.18 5.47
N LEU A 117 8.63 -7.22 6.30
CA LEU A 117 8.25 -7.20 7.72
C LEU A 117 9.52 -7.06 8.56
N GLU A 118 9.58 -6.03 9.38
CA GLU A 118 10.69 -5.80 10.30
C GLU A 118 10.17 -5.79 11.75
N ILE A 119 10.76 -6.63 12.60
CA ILE A 119 10.41 -6.74 14.02
C ILE A 119 11.66 -6.45 14.83
N ARG A 120 11.57 -5.49 15.76
CA ARG A 120 12.67 -5.13 16.66
C ARG A 120 12.24 -5.20 18.11
N ALA A 121 13.11 -5.77 18.95
CA ALA A 121 12.97 -5.68 20.39
C ALA A 121 13.03 -4.22 20.83
N GLY A 122 12.01 -3.79 21.57
CA GLY A 122 11.92 -2.47 22.18
C GLY A 122 12.36 -2.46 23.64
N THR A 123 11.56 -1.87 24.52
CA THR A 123 11.85 -1.84 25.96
C THR A 123 11.60 -3.20 26.60
N GLY A 124 12.61 -3.78 27.29
CA GLY A 124 12.47 -5.03 28.04
C GLY A 124 13.57 -6.06 27.81
N ASP A 125 14.69 -5.63 27.22
CA ASP A 125 15.92 -6.42 26.99
C ASP A 125 15.65 -7.83 26.42
N ASP A 126 16.10 -8.89 27.11
CA ASP A 126 15.98 -10.29 26.68
C ASP A 126 14.53 -10.72 26.48
N GLU A 127 13.60 -10.25 27.33
CA GLU A 127 12.19 -10.59 27.22
C GLU A 127 11.54 -10.00 25.96
N ALA A 128 11.93 -8.78 25.59
CA ALA A 128 11.49 -8.18 24.33
C ALA A 128 12.02 -8.98 23.13
N GLY A 129 13.25 -9.49 23.21
CA GLY A 129 13.83 -10.35 22.18
C GLY A 129 13.10 -11.70 22.04
N LEU A 130 12.78 -12.35 23.15
CA LEU A 130 12.00 -13.60 23.16
C LEU A 130 10.60 -13.37 22.55
N PHE A 131 9.92 -12.29 22.96
CA PHE A 131 8.60 -11.96 22.42
C PHE A 131 8.65 -11.60 20.94
N ALA A 132 9.71 -10.94 20.47
CA ALA A 132 9.92 -10.68 19.03
C ALA A 132 9.97 -11.99 18.23
N GLY A 133 10.65 -13.02 18.74
CA GLY A 133 10.68 -14.33 18.13
C GLY A 133 9.33 -15.06 18.10
N GLU A 134 8.55 -14.95 19.17
CA GLU A 134 7.22 -15.53 19.25
C GLU A 134 6.25 -14.82 18.31
N LEU A 135 6.30 -13.50 18.26
CA LEU A 135 5.47 -12.68 17.37
C LEU A 135 5.81 -12.96 15.90
N PHE A 136 7.10 -13.06 15.56
CA PHE A 136 7.53 -13.47 14.23
C PHE A 136 6.98 -14.84 13.84
N ARG A 137 7.05 -15.82 14.72
CA ARG A 137 6.49 -17.16 14.49
C ARG A 137 4.97 -17.12 14.25
N SER A 138 4.25 -16.28 15.00
CA SER A 138 2.82 -16.06 14.79
C SER A 138 2.55 -15.52 13.38
N TYR A 139 3.33 -14.56 12.93
CA TYR A 139 3.19 -13.98 11.58
C TYR A 139 3.55 -14.97 10.47
N VAL A 140 4.59 -15.78 10.65
CA VAL A 140 4.94 -16.85 9.69
C VAL A 140 3.76 -17.83 9.53
N ARG A 141 3.18 -18.30 10.65
CA ARG A 141 2.02 -19.20 10.60
C ARG A 141 0.80 -18.55 9.96
N TYR A 142 0.57 -17.26 10.23
CA TYR A 142 -0.51 -16.52 9.56
C TYR A 142 -0.28 -16.41 8.05
N ALA A 143 0.94 -16.08 7.63
CA ALA A 143 1.32 -16.02 6.22
C ALA A 143 1.13 -17.38 5.52
N GLU A 144 1.58 -18.47 6.13
CA GLU A 144 1.41 -19.83 5.62
C GLU A 144 -0.06 -20.21 5.47
N LYS A 145 -0.90 -19.90 6.47
CA LYS A 145 -2.37 -20.11 6.40
C LYS A 145 -3.03 -19.35 5.23
N LYS A 146 -2.47 -18.20 4.85
CA LYS A 146 -2.93 -17.39 3.70
C LYS A 146 -2.28 -17.79 2.37
N GLY A 147 -1.34 -18.72 2.37
CA GLY A 147 -0.63 -19.18 1.18
C GLY A 147 0.50 -18.24 0.74
N PHE A 148 0.99 -17.37 1.62
CA PHE A 148 2.13 -16.51 1.37
C PHE A 148 3.43 -17.22 1.73
N LYS A 149 4.49 -16.92 0.98
CA LYS A 149 5.85 -17.43 1.23
C LYS A 149 6.60 -16.44 2.11
N VAL A 150 7.34 -16.95 3.10
CA VAL A 150 8.13 -16.14 4.01
C VAL A 150 9.60 -16.50 3.87
N ASP A 151 10.43 -15.51 3.50
CA ASP A 151 11.89 -15.64 3.41
C ASP A 151 12.54 -14.68 4.41
N THR A 152 13.36 -15.21 5.32
CA THR A 152 14.11 -14.37 6.28
C THR A 152 15.29 -13.72 5.58
N VAL A 153 15.32 -12.38 5.56
CA VAL A 153 16.37 -11.58 4.92
C VAL A 153 17.53 -11.35 5.88
N GLU A 154 17.21 -10.96 7.11
CA GLU A 154 18.18 -10.64 8.15
C GLU A 154 17.64 -11.03 9.51
N ALA A 155 18.48 -11.62 10.36
CA ALA A 155 18.14 -11.93 11.74
C ALA A 155 19.34 -11.68 12.66
N THR A 156 19.14 -10.93 13.72
CA THR A 156 20.10 -10.73 14.80
C THR A 156 19.55 -11.40 16.05
N GLU A 157 20.10 -12.56 16.40
CA GLU A 157 19.67 -13.34 17.55
C GLU A 157 20.18 -12.73 18.87
N THR A 158 19.44 -13.00 19.95
CA THR A 158 19.87 -12.73 21.33
C THR A 158 20.48 -14.00 21.93
N GLY A 159 21.32 -13.84 22.96
CA GLY A 159 21.95 -14.99 23.64
C GLY A 159 20.98 -15.96 24.33
N VAL A 160 19.71 -15.60 24.47
CA VAL A 160 18.64 -16.36 25.12
C VAL A 160 17.65 -17.00 24.16
N GLY A 161 17.91 -16.98 22.84
CA GLY A 161 17.08 -17.64 21.81
C GLY A 161 15.95 -16.80 21.25
N GLY A 162 15.98 -15.49 21.42
CA GLY A 162 15.08 -14.52 20.78
C GLY A 162 15.79 -13.71 19.69
N TYR A 163 15.12 -12.70 19.16
CA TYR A 163 15.65 -11.79 18.14
C TYR A 163 15.73 -10.35 18.65
N LYS A 164 16.89 -9.72 18.51
CA LYS A 164 17.03 -8.27 18.68
C LYS A 164 16.41 -7.52 17.49
N ASN A 165 16.63 -8.05 16.30
CA ASN A 165 16.06 -7.58 15.06
C ASN A 165 15.83 -8.77 14.13
N ILE A 166 14.70 -8.83 13.45
CA ILE A 166 14.43 -9.79 12.39
C ILE A 166 13.68 -9.10 11.26
N THR A 167 14.15 -9.33 10.04
CA THR A 167 13.56 -8.79 8.82
C THR A 167 13.24 -9.96 7.89
N ALA A 168 12.01 -10.03 7.42
CA ALA A 168 11.54 -11.07 6.51
C ALA A 168 10.77 -10.48 5.34
N LEU A 169 10.95 -11.05 4.16
CA LEU A 169 10.15 -10.80 2.99
C LEU A 169 8.95 -11.75 2.99
N ILE A 170 7.74 -11.22 2.87
CA ILE A 170 6.51 -12.00 2.72
C ILE A 170 6.03 -11.81 1.30
N GLU A 171 6.22 -12.84 0.48
CA GLU A 171 5.88 -12.84 -0.93
C GLU A 171 4.46 -13.37 -1.15
N GLY A 172 3.69 -12.63 -1.94
CA GLY A 172 2.37 -13.05 -2.37
C GLY A 172 1.47 -11.89 -2.76
N LYS A 173 0.62 -12.13 -3.76
CA LYS A 173 -0.35 -11.10 -4.17
C LYS A 173 -1.33 -10.80 -3.04
N GLY A 174 -1.37 -9.54 -2.62
CA GLY A 174 -2.26 -9.12 -1.55
C GLY A 174 -1.67 -9.24 -0.14
N ALA A 175 -0.43 -9.69 0.02
CA ALA A 175 0.20 -9.87 1.33
C ALA A 175 0.20 -8.56 2.14
N TYR A 176 0.56 -7.44 1.53
CA TYR A 176 0.57 -6.14 2.22
C TYR A 176 -0.79 -5.78 2.82
N SER A 177 -1.90 -6.07 2.15
CA SER A 177 -3.26 -5.78 2.64
C SER A 177 -3.62 -6.49 3.94
N HIS A 178 -2.98 -7.64 4.22
CA HIS A 178 -3.18 -8.43 5.44
C HIS A 178 -2.32 -7.96 6.59
N PHE A 179 -1.09 -7.52 6.30
CA PHE A 179 -0.09 -7.20 7.32
C PHE A 179 0.05 -5.71 7.62
N LYS A 180 -0.43 -4.80 6.76
CA LYS A 180 -0.29 -3.34 6.96
C LYS A 180 -0.80 -2.84 8.31
N TYR A 181 -1.77 -3.55 8.88
CA TYR A 181 -2.34 -3.23 10.20
C TYR A 181 -1.50 -3.74 11.38
N GLU A 182 -0.47 -4.53 11.12
CA GLU A 182 0.42 -5.02 12.18
C GLU A 182 1.52 -4.02 12.53
N ALA A 183 1.65 -2.93 11.78
CA ALA A 183 2.62 -1.88 12.06
C ALA A 183 2.32 -1.16 13.38
N GLY A 184 3.35 -0.95 14.19
CA GLY A 184 3.28 -0.23 15.46
C GLY A 184 3.99 -0.91 16.62
N VAL A 185 3.67 -0.48 17.84
CA VAL A 185 4.24 -0.98 19.09
C VAL A 185 3.35 -2.05 19.71
N HIS A 186 3.87 -3.26 19.82
CA HIS A 186 3.21 -4.41 20.45
C HIS A 186 3.72 -4.58 21.87
N ARG A 187 2.82 -4.57 22.84
CA ARG A 187 3.13 -4.67 24.26
C ARG A 187 2.76 -6.04 24.80
N VAL A 188 3.71 -6.69 25.45
CA VAL A 188 3.50 -7.97 26.15
C VAL A 188 3.50 -7.76 27.65
N GLN A 189 2.62 -8.48 28.34
CA GLN A 189 2.53 -8.55 29.80
C GLN A 189 2.53 -10.01 30.20
N ARG A 190 3.66 -10.49 30.77
CA ARG A 190 3.81 -11.85 31.29
C ARG A 190 4.93 -11.90 32.34
N VAL A 191 5.02 -13.03 33.03
CA VAL A 191 6.19 -13.35 33.82
C VAL A 191 7.27 -13.85 32.87
N PRO A 192 8.40 -13.16 32.70
CA PRO A 192 9.47 -13.62 31.82
C PRO A 192 10.05 -14.96 32.27
N VAL A 193 10.56 -15.76 31.32
CA VAL A 193 11.27 -16.99 31.62
C VAL A 193 12.56 -16.73 32.48
N THR A 194 13.09 -15.51 32.34
CA THR A 194 14.29 -15.03 33.07
C THR A 194 13.99 -14.46 34.45
N GLU A 195 12.71 -14.33 34.86
CA GLU A 195 12.31 -13.75 36.15
C GLU A 195 12.11 -14.81 37.22
N ALA A 196 12.97 -14.80 38.22
CA ALA A 196 12.94 -15.77 39.32
C ALA A 196 11.90 -15.46 40.40
N ALA A 197 11.43 -14.17 40.52
CA ALA A 197 10.53 -13.74 41.58
C ALA A 197 9.04 -13.79 41.17
N GLY A 198 8.72 -14.28 39.97
CA GLY A 198 7.34 -14.42 39.47
C GLY A 198 6.61 -13.11 39.19
N ARG A 199 7.31 -11.99 39.03
CA ARG A 199 6.73 -10.69 38.77
C ARG A 199 6.33 -10.55 37.31
N VAL A 200 5.15 -9.96 37.05
CA VAL A 200 4.72 -9.65 35.69
C VAL A 200 5.52 -8.47 35.16
N HIS A 201 6.25 -8.68 34.08
CA HIS A 201 6.96 -7.62 33.37
C HIS A 201 6.13 -7.13 32.17
N THR A 202 6.41 -5.91 31.75
CA THR A 202 5.84 -5.31 30.56
C THR A 202 6.96 -4.96 29.59
N SER A 203 6.98 -5.66 28.47
CA SER A 203 7.97 -5.44 27.40
C SER A 203 7.29 -4.98 26.11
N THR A 204 8.07 -4.39 25.21
CA THR A 204 7.56 -3.92 23.91
C THR A 204 8.40 -4.44 22.76
N VAL A 205 7.74 -4.65 21.66
CA VAL A 205 8.31 -4.98 20.35
C VAL A 205 7.75 -4.03 19.34
N THR A 206 8.56 -3.53 18.42
CA THR A 206 8.13 -2.66 17.34
C THR A 206 8.06 -3.47 16.05
N VAL A 207 6.98 -3.27 15.30
CA VAL A 207 6.74 -3.90 14.01
C VAL A 207 6.63 -2.82 12.95
N ALA A 208 7.45 -2.91 11.89
CA ALA A 208 7.31 -2.08 10.70
C ALA A 208 6.94 -2.96 9.51
N VAL A 209 6.00 -2.48 8.72
CA VAL A 209 5.49 -3.16 7.53
C VAL A 209 5.66 -2.24 6.34
N MET A 210 6.49 -2.62 5.39
CA MET A 210 6.80 -1.83 4.21
C MET A 210 6.42 -2.61 2.95
N PRO A 211 5.72 -1.99 1.99
CA PRO A 211 5.45 -2.66 0.72
C PRO A 211 6.76 -2.90 -0.02
N GLU A 212 6.84 -4.00 -0.75
CA GLU A 212 7.97 -4.26 -1.65
C GLU A 212 8.02 -3.18 -2.73
N VAL A 213 9.22 -2.70 -2.99
CA VAL A 213 9.46 -1.63 -3.94
C VAL A 213 10.07 -2.22 -5.21
N ASP A 214 9.54 -1.82 -6.34
CA ASP A 214 10.10 -2.19 -7.64
C ASP A 214 11.49 -1.56 -7.83
N GLU A 215 12.36 -2.22 -8.58
CA GLU A 215 13.68 -1.67 -8.93
C GLU A 215 13.54 -0.30 -9.63
N ILE A 216 14.37 0.65 -9.22
CA ILE A 216 14.39 1.99 -9.80
C ILE A 216 15.04 1.93 -11.18
N ASP A 217 14.24 1.88 -12.24
CA ASP A 217 14.73 1.99 -13.62
C ASP A 217 14.75 3.48 -14.05
N VAL A 218 15.91 4.11 -13.92
CA VAL A 218 16.11 5.51 -14.32
C VAL A 218 16.30 5.60 -15.82
N ARG A 219 15.28 6.07 -16.52
CA ARG A 219 15.36 6.46 -17.95
C ARG A 219 15.75 7.91 -18.07
N ILE A 220 16.88 8.17 -18.73
CA ILE A 220 17.36 9.52 -19.01
C ILE A 220 16.98 9.87 -20.43
N ASP A 221 16.11 10.87 -20.60
CA ASP A 221 15.75 11.40 -21.91
C ASP A 221 16.91 12.28 -22.43
N PRO A 222 17.39 12.08 -23.67
CA PRO A 222 18.37 12.97 -24.29
C PRO A 222 17.94 14.44 -24.34
N GLY A 223 16.63 14.73 -24.37
CA GLY A 223 16.09 16.09 -24.35
C GLY A 223 16.31 16.84 -23.02
N ASP A 224 16.47 16.09 -21.92
CA ASP A 224 16.69 16.62 -20.57
C ASP A 224 18.17 16.91 -20.28
N LEU A 225 19.04 16.68 -21.27
CA LEU A 225 20.48 16.85 -21.12
C LEU A 225 20.99 18.11 -21.82
N ARG A 226 21.66 18.96 -21.05
CA ARG A 226 22.48 20.03 -21.62
C ARG A 226 23.93 19.58 -21.65
N ILE A 227 24.54 19.55 -22.85
CA ILE A 227 25.90 19.11 -23.06
C ILE A 227 26.75 20.31 -23.50
N ASP A 228 27.69 20.70 -22.65
CA ASP A 228 28.63 21.78 -22.92
C ASP A 228 30.04 21.22 -23.14
N THR A 229 30.75 21.69 -24.16
CA THR A 229 32.13 21.32 -24.44
C THR A 229 33.07 22.49 -24.14
N PHE A 230 34.19 22.20 -23.51
CA PHE A 230 35.19 23.21 -23.12
C PHE A 230 36.63 22.69 -23.23
N CYS A 231 37.59 23.58 -23.13
CA CYS A 231 39.00 23.19 -23.16
C CYS A 231 39.39 22.56 -21.82
N SER A 232 40.15 21.46 -21.87
CA SER A 232 40.62 20.79 -20.65
C SER A 232 41.55 21.71 -19.87
N SER A 233 41.49 21.69 -18.54
CA SER A 233 42.42 22.40 -17.66
C SER A 233 43.49 21.43 -17.16
N GLY A 234 44.75 21.85 -17.23
CA GLY A 234 45.89 21.06 -16.73
C GLY A 234 47.22 21.40 -17.43
N ALA A 235 48.32 20.81 -16.94
CA ALA A 235 49.62 20.91 -17.57
C ALA A 235 49.61 20.23 -18.94
N GLY A 236 49.75 21.00 -20.02
CA GLY A 236 49.73 20.47 -21.40
C GLY A 236 50.13 21.50 -22.42
N GLY A 237 50.48 21.05 -23.63
CA GLY A 237 50.84 21.89 -24.74
C GLY A 237 49.65 22.50 -25.48
N GLN A 238 49.85 23.05 -26.71
CA GLN A 238 48.83 23.74 -27.51
C GLN A 238 47.53 22.94 -27.69
N SER A 239 47.59 21.58 -27.79
CA SER A 239 46.42 20.72 -27.98
C SER A 239 45.44 20.77 -26.79
N VAL A 240 45.92 20.92 -25.56
CA VAL A 240 45.06 20.97 -24.35
C VAL A 240 44.32 22.30 -24.26
N ASN A 241 44.96 23.37 -24.67
CA ASN A 241 44.42 24.74 -24.55
C ASN A 241 43.53 25.14 -25.74
N THR A 242 43.62 24.47 -26.89
CA THR A 242 42.87 24.83 -28.09
C THR A 242 41.75 23.87 -28.41
N THR A 243 41.86 22.57 -28.05
CA THR A 243 40.86 21.55 -28.41
C THR A 243 39.82 21.43 -27.28
N LYS A 244 38.54 21.63 -27.62
CA LYS A 244 37.42 21.44 -26.70
C LYS A 244 37.15 19.95 -26.46
N SER A 245 38.06 19.26 -25.80
CA SER A 245 37.94 17.81 -25.49
C SER A 245 37.18 17.51 -24.22
N ALA A 246 37.10 18.43 -23.28
CA ALA A 246 36.36 18.28 -22.03
C ALA A 246 34.84 18.43 -22.26
N VAL A 247 34.09 17.65 -21.57
CA VAL A 247 32.61 17.61 -21.68
C VAL A 247 32.00 17.81 -20.29
N ARG A 248 31.00 18.69 -20.21
CA ARG A 248 30.13 18.88 -19.06
C ARG A 248 28.72 18.50 -19.48
N ILE A 249 28.09 17.63 -18.74
CA ILE A 249 26.69 17.21 -18.93
C ILE A 249 25.89 17.64 -17.71
N THR A 250 24.83 18.38 -17.93
CA THR A 250 23.87 18.80 -16.90
C THR A 250 22.54 18.13 -17.19
N HIS A 251 22.00 17.41 -16.23
CA HIS A 251 20.65 16.90 -16.28
C HIS A 251 19.71 17.96 -15.74
N ILE A 252 18.86 18.53 -16.60
CA ILE A 252 18.06 19.72 -16.29
C ILE A 252 17.06 19.46 -15.14
N PRO A 253 16.30 18.33 -15.12
CA PRO A 253 15.29 18.11 -14.09
C PRO A 253 15.87 17.93 -12.68
N THR A 254 17.04 17.25 -12.56
CA THR A 254 17.65 16.98 -11.23
C THR A 254 18.74 17.97 -10.86
N GLY A 255 19.21 18.79 -11.80
CA GLY A 255 20.33 19.72 -11.59
C GLY A 255 21.69 19.03 -11.42
N VAL A 256 21.79 17.72 -11.61
CA VAL A 256 23.05 16.98 -11.48
C VAL A 256 23.99 17.35 -12.62
N VAL A 257 25.22 17.76 -12.26
CA VAL A 257 26.26 18.15 -13.21
C VAL A 257 27.45 17.21 -13.12
N VAL A 258 27.90 16.72 -14.26
CA VAL A 258 29.11 15.90 -14.39
C VAL A 258 30.02 16.48 -15.44
N SER A 259 31.31 16.66 -15.11
CA SER A 259 32.36 17.05 -16.06
C SER A 259 33.41 15.94 -16.17
N CYS A 260 33.84 15.68 -17.38
CA CYS A 260 34.89 14.71 -17.68
C CYS A 260 35.91 15.31 -18.68
N GLN A 261 37.22 15.23 -18.31
CA GLN A 261 38.30 15.76 -19.11
C GLN A 261 39.54 14.83 -19.17
N ASP A 262 39.33 13.53 -18.80
CA ASP A 262 40.42 12.57 -18.59
C ASP A 262 41.07 12.10 -19.90
N GLU A 263 40.28 12.07 -20.97
CA GLU A 263 40.68 11.54 -22.25
C GLU A 263 40.94 12.66 -23.28
N ARG A 264 41.80 12.38 -24.25
CA ARG A 264 42.06 13.32 -25.36
C ARG A 264 40.84 13.37 -26.35
N SER A 265 40.03 12.36 -26.38
CA SER A 265 38.84 12.25 -27.24
C SER A 265 37.60 12.78 -26.56
N GLN A 266 36.97 13.80 -27.15
CA GLN A 266 35.67 14.34 -26.70
C GLN A 266 34.59 13.27 -26.61
N LEU A 267 34.54 12.36 -27.57
CA LEU A 267 33.55 11.27 -27.60
C LEU A 267 33.71 10.32 -26.41
N LYS A 268 34.97 9.96 -26.07
CA LYS A 268 35.25 9.14 -24.89
C LYS A 268 34.87 9.85 -23.60
N ASN A 269 35.18 11.14 -23.48
CA ASN A 269 34.80 11.98 -22.32
C ASN A 269 33.28 12.08 -22.20
N ARG A 270 32.55 12.25 -23.32
CA ARG A 270 31.08 12.25 -23.35
C ARG A 270 30.51 10.93 -22.85
N THR A 271 31.01 9.81 -23.35
CA THR A 271 30.54 8.47 -22.94
C THR A 271 30.81 8.23 -21.44
N LYS A 272 31.98 8.61 -20.96
CA LYS A 272 32.35 8.48 -19.54
C LYS A 272 31.48 9.40 -18.65
N ALA A 273 31.29 10.66 -19.08
CA ALA A 273 30.42 11.60 -18.37
C ALA A 273 28.96 11.11 -18.30
N MET A 274 28.42 10.56 -19.39
CA MET A 274 27.07 9.95 -19.40
C MET A 274 26.96 8.78 -18.44
N ARG A 275 27.96 7.89 -18.42
CA ARG A 275 27.96 6.75 -17.47
C ARG A 275 27.99 7.22 -16.02
N THR A 276 28.82 8.21 -15.71
CA THR A 276 28.91 8.80 -14.38
C THR A 276 27.64 9.55 -13.99
N LEU A 277 27.03 10.28 -14.96
CA LEU A 277 25.77 10.98 -14.75
C LEU A 277 24.65 9.99 -14.37
N ARG A 278 24.51 8.88 -15.16
CA ARG A 278 23.52 7.84 -14.86
C ARG A 278 23.71 7.26 -13.46
N ALA A 279 24.95 6.94 -13.09
CA ALA A 279 25.24 6.42 -11.74
C ALA A 279 24.85 7.40 -10.64
N ARG A 280 25.15 8.71 -10.80
CA ARG A 280 24.80 9.74 -9.82
C ARG A 280 23.28 9.98 -9.72
N ILE A 281 22.57 9.92 -10.84
CA ILE A 281 21.10 10.07 -10.82
C ILE A 281 20.46 8.88 -10.11
N VAL A 282 20.88 7.65 -10.42
CA VAL A 282 20.42 6.43 -9.74
C VAL A 282 20.69 6.52 -8.23
N GLU A 283 21.90 6.95 -7.85
CA GLU A 283 22.28 7.13 -6.44
C GLU A 283 21.37 8.17 -5.74
N ALA A 284 21.16 9.33 -6.36
CA ALA A 284 20.32 10.39 -5.80
C ALA A 284 18.84 9.96 -5.67
N GLU A 285 18.31 9.21 -6.62
CA GLU A 285 16.95 8.64 -6.53
C GLU A 285 16.85 7.58 -5.44
N ARG A 286 17.89 6.74 -5.31
CA ARG A 286 17.98 5.74 -4.23
C ARG A 286 18.03 6.41 -2.85
N GLU A 287 18.87 7.45 -2.67
CA GLU A 287 18.94 8.19 -1.41
C GLU A 287 17.60 8.82 -1.00
N LYS A 288 16.87 9.40 -1.97
CA LYS A 288 15.52 9.94 -1.71
C LYS A 288 14.55 8.84 -1.26
N HIS A 289 14.58 7.74 -1.99
CA HIS A 289 13.70 6.61 -1.69
C HIS A 289 14.01 5.99 -0.32
N ASP A 290 15.30 5.81 0.01
CA ASP A 290 15.74 5.32 1.32
C ASP A 290 15.32 6.29 2.45
N ALA A 291 15.37 7.60 2.19
CA ALA A 291 14.89 8.61 3.13
C ALA A 291 13.36 8.53 3.35
N GLU A 292 12.57 8.31 2.30
CA GLU A 292 11.12 8.11 2.38
C GLU A 292 10.79 6.84 3.16
N ILE A 293 11.46 5.73 2.88
CA ILE A 293 11.30 4.47 3.62
C ILE A 293 11.65 4.67 5.10
N ALA A 294 12.76 5.35 5.39
CA ALA A 294 13.18 5.64 6.76
C ALA A 294 12.14 6.51 7.51
N GLN A 295 11.56 7.50 6.84
CA GLN A 295 10.50 8.33 7.39
C GLN A 295 9.22 7.53 7.65
N HIS A 296 8.79 6.70 6.71
CA HIS A 296 7.64 5.80 6.86
C HIS A 296 7.83 4.83 8.03
N ARG A 297 9.01 4.19 8.11
CA ARG A 297 9.38 3.30 9.22
C ARG A 297 9.29 4.03 10.55
N LYS A 298 9.87 5.23 10.64
CA LYS A 298 9.85 6.05 11.85
C LYS A 298 8.42 6.43 12.26
N ALA A 299 7.56 6.75 11.31
CA ALA A 299 6.16 7.08 11.58
C ALA A 299 5.38 5.87 12.12
N GLN A 300 5.67 4.64 11.65
CA GLN A 300 5.02 3.42 12.13
C GLN A 300 5.47 3.01 13.53
N VAL A 301 6.76 3.13 13.82
CA VAL A 301 7.40 2.60 15.04
C VAL A 301 7.38 3.62 16.19
N GLY A 302 7.30 4.93 15.89
CA GLY A 302 7.37 5.98 16.90
C GLY A 302 8.67 5.93 17.70
N THR A 303 8.58 6.06 19.02
CA THR A 303 9.70 5.93 19.96
C THR A 303 9.87 4.48 20.50
N GLY A 304 8.89 3.60 20.24
CA GLY A 304 8.85 2.25 20.80
C GLY A 304 8.50 2.18 22.29
N GLU A 305 8.05 3.28 22.88
CA GLU A 305 7.67 3.33 24.28
C GLU A 305 6.37 2.57 24.57
N ARG A 306 6.22 2.12 25.82
CA ARG A 306 5.03 1.37 26.29
C ARG A 306 3.71 2.15 26.16
N SER A 307 3.77 3.47 26.10
CA SER A 307 2.64 4.38 25.92
C SER A 307 2.04 4.32 24.51
N GLU A 308 2.88 4.13 23.48
CA GLU A 308 2.52 4.13 22.04
C GLU A 308 1.92 2.80 21.57
N LYS A 309 1.57 1.91 22.48
CA LYS A 309 1.05 0.58 22.15
C LYS A 309 -0.15 0.61 21.21
N VAL A 310 -0.07 -0.14 20.12
CA VAL A 310 -1.22 -0.43 19.23
C VAL A 310 -1.97 -1.67 19.72
N ARG A 311 -1.23 -2.68 20.25
CA ARG A 311 -1.82 -3.94 20.73
C ARG A 311 -1.15 -4.40 22.02
N THR A 312 -1.95 -5.01 22.91
CA THR A 312 -1.47 -5.58 24.18
C THR A 312 -1.77 -7.07 24.24
N TYR A 313 -0.77 -7.86 24.53
CA TYR A 313 -0.81 -9.30 24.77
C TYR A 313 -0.66 -9.58 26.27
N ASN A 314 -1.74 -9.98 26.93
CA ASN A 314 -1.77 -10.25 28.37
C ASN A 314 -1.88 -11.74 28.62
N PHE A 315 -0.76 -12.39 28.90
CA PHE A 315 -0.68 -13.83 29.13
C PHE A 315 -1.42 -14.30 30.38
N PRO A 316 -1.28 -13.65 31.56
CA PRO A 316 -2.03 -14.03 32.75
C PRO A 316 -3.55 -14.05 32.56
N GLN A 317 -4.09 -13.22 31.66
CA GLN A 317 -5.53 -13.11 31.41
C GLN A 317 -5.95 -13.82 30.10
N ASN A 318 -5.03 -14.50 29.42
CA ASN A 318 -5.27 -15.10 28.09
C ASN A 318 -5.97 -14.13 27.12
N ARG A 319 -5.51 -12.86 27.09
CA ARG A 319 -6.23 -11.77 26.41
C ARG A 319 -5.32 -11.00 25.46
N VAL A 320 -5.84 -10.71 24.27
CA VAL A 320 -5.26 -9.75 23.31
C VAL A 320 -6.21 -8.59 23.13
N THR A 321 -5.71 -7.36 23.24
CA THR A 321 -6.49 -6.14 23.04
C THR A 321 -5.83 -5.27 22.00
N ASP A 322 -6.53 -4.98 20.88
CA ASP A 322 -6.11 -3.96 19.92
C ASP A 322 -6.76 -2.64 20.30
N HIS A 323 -5.91 -1.65 20.60
CA HIS A 323 -6.35 -0.36 21.14
C HIS A 323 -6.90 0.59 20.08
N ARG A 324 -6.67 0.32 18.81
CA ARG A 324 -7.13 1.16 17.70
C ARG A 324 -8.64 0.99 17.47
N VAL A 325 -9.12 -0.26 17.52
CA VAL A 325 -10.53 -0.62 17.34
C VAL A 325 -11.23 -0.99 18.64
N GLY A 326 -10.50 -1.04 19.76
CA GLY A 326 -11.05 -1.42 21.07
C GLY A 326 -11.46 -2.90 21.19
N ILE A 327 -11.07 -3.75 20.22
CA ILE A 327 -11.40 -5.19 20.23
C ILE A 327 -10.59 -5.90 21.29
N THR A 328 -11.25 -6.82 22.02
CA THR A 328 -10.61 -7.64 23.04
C THR A 328 -10.98 -9.11 22.80
N LEU A 329 -9.97 -9.96 22.60
CA LEU A 329 -10.10 -11.38 22.37
C LEU A 329 -9.51 -12.17 23.53
N HIS A 330 -10.27 -13.13 24.08
CA HIS A 330 -9.84 -14.03 25.15
C HIS A 330 -9.32 -15.38 24.59
N LYS A 331 -8.48 -15.29 23.56
CA LYS A 331 -7.88 -16.43 22.83
C LYS A 331 -6.44 -16.15 22.41
N LEU A 332 -5.62 -15.66 23.37
CA LEU A 332 -4.22 -15.26 23.12
C LEU A 332 -3.42 -16.39 22.45
N GLU A 333 -3.57 -17.64 22.92
CA GLU A 333 -2.82 -18.78 22.39
C GLU A 333 -3.10 -19.00 20.90
N LEU A 334 -4.36 -18.88 20.47
CA LEU A 334 -4.73 -19.00 19.06
C LEU A 334 -4.17 -17.85 18.22
N VAL A 335 -4.18 -16.63 18.77
CA VAL A 335 -3.57 -15.46 18.11
C VAL A 335 -2.07 -15.66 17.94
N MET A 336 -1.37 -16.18 18.96
CA MET A 336 0.06 -16.52 18.88
C MET A 336 0.32 -17.70 17.93
N ASP A 337 -0.70 -18.50 17.64
CA ASP A 337 -0.66 -19.57 16.64
C ASP A 337 -1.07 -19.12 15.23
N GLY A 338 -1.16 -17.80 15.01
CA GLY A 338 -1.43 -17.19 13.72
C GLY A 338 -2.93 -17.11 13.37
N ASP A 339 -3.82 -16.99 14.35
CA ASP A 339 -5.24 -16.65 14.13
C ASP A 339 -5.46 -15.13 14.29
N LEU A 340 -5.10 -14.38 13.25
CA LEU A 340 -5.17 -12.92 13.23
C LEU A 340 -6.39 -12.38 12.46
N ASP A 341 -7.16 -13.25 11.80
CA ASP A 341 -8.21 -12.83 10.88
C ASP A 341 -9.24 -11.89 11.50
N GLU A 342 -9.70 -12.18 12.72
CA GLU A 342 -10.72 -11.38 13.39
C GLU A 342 -10.22 -9.94 13.67
N ILE A 343 -8.95 -9.81 14.05
CA ILE A 343 -8.32 -8.50 14.29
C ILE A 343 -8.14 -7.74 12.98
N VAL A 344 -7.64 -8.42 11.95
CA VAL A 344 -7.43 -7.83 10.63
C VAL A 344 -8.75 -7.38 10.00
N GLN A 345 -9.81 -8.17 10.11
CA GLN A 345 -11.14 -7.81 9.61
C GLN A 345 -11.72 -6.59 10.35
N ALA A 346 -11.59 -6.54 11.67
CA ALA A 346 -12.06 -5.39 12.45
C ALA A 346 -11.31 -4.09 12.07
N LEU A 347 -9.99 -4.17 11.85
CA LEU A 347 -9.18 -3.03 11.43
C LEU A 347 -9.50 -2.60 9.99
N LYS A 348 -9.74 -3.55 9.09
CA LYS A 348 -10.22 -3.26 7.72
C LYS A 348 -11.57 -2.54 7.74
N ALA A 349 -12.51 -3.03 8.54
CA ALA A 349 -13.84 -2.41 8.65
C ALA A 349 -13.76 -0.98 9.20
N GLN A 350 -12.91 -0.72 10.20
CA GLN A 350 -12.69 0.62 10.72
C GLN A 350 -12.08 1.55 9.66
N GLN A 351 -11.07 1.07 8.92
CA GLN A 351 -10.44 1.86 7.86
C GLN A 351 -11.46 2.20 6.77
N GLN A 352 -12.29 1.24 6.36
CA GLN A 352 -13.37 1.46 5.38
C GLN A 352 -14.37 2.52 5.88
N GLN A 353 -14.75 2.50 7.16
CA GLN A 353 -15.63 3.53 7.74
C GLN A 353 -15.00 4.93 7.68
N VAL A 354 -13.72 5.05 8.01
CA VAL A 354 -12.98 6.33 7.93
C VAL A 354 -12.88 6.79 6.47
N ASP A 355 -12.54 5.90 5.56
CA ASP A 355 -12.40 6.23 4.14
C ASP A 355 -13.76 6.62 3.52
N THR A 356 -14.84 5.93 3.92
CA THR A 356 -16.21 6.29 3.50
C THR A 356 -16.65 7.65 4.05
N ALA A 357 -16.25 8.01 5.28
CA ALA A 357 -16.56 9.32 5.85
C ALA A 357 -15.80 10.47 5.17
N ASN A 358 -14.68 10.20 4.54
CA ASN A 358 -13.84 11.16 3.81
C ASN A 358 -14.22 11.26 2.30
N VAL A 359 -15.11 10.42 1.81
CA VAL A 359 -15.63 10.38 0.43
C VAL A 359 -16.89 11.20 0.27
#